data_80ce4a354918d6982a4e4260d251c99b
#
_entry.id   80ce4a354918d6982a4e4260d251c99b
#
_cell.length_a   1.000
_cell.length_b   1.000
_cell.length_c   1.000
_cell.angle_alpha   90.00
_cell.angle_beta   90.00
_cell.angle_gamma   90.00
#
_symmetry.space_group_name_H-M   'P 1'
#
loop_
_entity.id
_entity.type
_entity.pdbx_description
1 polymer ?
#
loop_
_entity_poly.entity_id
_entity_poly.type
_entity_poly.pdbx_seq_one_letter_code
_entity_poly.pdbx_strand_id
1 'polypeptide(L)'
;MTAPETPTVKEVTSEDTQISGTAEPNSEVTVTFPDGTTAMGTTDEEGNYTIDIPENVDLVGGEEITVTSTDKDGNISESTKVIVINKEETPNTG
;
A
#
# COMPACT_ATOMS: atom_id res chain seq x y z
N MET A 1 20.46 9.06 12.82
CA MET A 1 19.79 7.98 12.16
C MET A 1 18.56 8.48 11.46
N THR A 2 18.42 8.18 10.22
CA THR A 2 17.28 8.68 9.46
C THR A 2 16.27 7.56 9.22
N ALA A 3 15.00 7.93 9.22
CA ALA A 3 13.98 6.96 8.87
C ALA A 3 14.08 6.64 7.38
N PRO A 4 13.52 5.50 6.96
CA PRO A 4 13.46 5.18 5.55
C PRO A 4 12.68 6.23 4.78
N GLU A 5 12.89 6.25 3.49
CA GLU A 5 12.14 7.17 2.65
C GLU A 5 10.66 6.79 2.67
N THR A 6 9.83 7.79 2.51
CA THR A 6 8.39 7.57 2.44
C THR A 6 8.10 6.70 1.23
N PRO A 7 7.36 5.60 1.41
CA PRO A 7 7.08 4.71 0.28
C PRO A 7 6.14 5.35 -0.73
N THR A 8 6.20 4.87 -1.96
CA THR A 8 5.22 5.25 -2.97
C THR A 8 4.24 4.10 -3.15
N VAL A 9 3.06 4.41 -3.64
CA VAL A 9 2.03 3.41 -3.87
C VAL A 9 1.44 3.70 -5.24
N LYS A 10 1.35 2.66 -6.06
CA LYS A 10 0.68 2.82 -7.34
C LYS A 10 -0.82 2.89 -7.10
N GLU A 11 -1.51 3.36 -8.12
CA GLU A 11 -2.95 3.50 -8.04
C GLU A 11 -3.60 2.21 -7.56
N VAL A 12 -4.55 2.34 -6.64
CA VAL A 12 -5.28 1.20 -6.08
C VAL A 12 -6.75 1.35 -6.43
N THR A 13 -7.33 0.29 -6.97
CA THR A 13 -8.76 0.31 -7.32
C THR A 13 -9.49 -0.73 -6.48
N SER A 14 -10.82 -0.62 -6.48
CA SER A 14 -11.63 -1.53 -5.68
C SER A 14 -11.57 -2.97 -6.18
N GLU A 15 -11.07 -3.21 -7.38
CA GLU A 15 -10.95 -4.56 -7.92
C GLU A 15 -9.55 -5.11 -7.85
N ASP A 16 -8.61 -4.35 -7.34
CA ASP A 16 -7.23 -4.82 -7.26
C ASP A 16 -7.11 -5.91 -6.21
N THR A 17 -6.22 -6.85 -6.47
CA THR A 17 -5.91 -7.91 -5.53
C THR A 17 -4.51 -7.76 -4.94
N GLN A 18 -3.76 -6.79 -5.40
CA GLN A 18 -2.40 -6.54 -4.93
C GLN A 18 -2.15 -5.05 -4.88
N ILE A 19 -1.27 -4.66 -3.98
CA ILE A 19 -0.80 -3.28 -3.88
C ILE A 19 0.69 -3.30 -4.16
N SER A 20 1.15 -2.39 -4.99
CA SER A 20 2.56 -2.33 -5.33
C SER A 20 3.04 -0.89 -5.30
N GLY A 21 4.36 -0.75 -5.27
CA GLY A 21 4.98 0.56 -5.26
C GLY A 21 6.45 0.40 -4.99
N THR A 22 7.07 1.45 -4.46
CA THR A 22 8.48 1.43 -4.14
C THR A 22 8.71 1.96 -2.73
N ALA A 23 9.78 1.50 -2.12
CA ALA A 23 10.20 1.97 -0.82
C ALA A 23 11.71 1.77 -0.74
N GLU A 24 12.29 2.03 0.43
CA GLU A 24 13.72 1.83 0.57
C GLU A 24 14.03 0.35 0.34
N PRO A 25 15.08 0.03 -0.42
CA PRO A 25 15.43 -1.38 -0.66
C PRO A 25 15.66 -2.13 0.64
N ASN A 26 15.25 -3.38 0.64
CA ASN A 26 15.47 -4.29 1.77
C ASN A 26 14.79 -3.81 3.05
N SER A 27 13.65 -3.18 2.90
CA SER A 27 12.85 -2.75 4.04
C SER A 27 11.54 -3.53 4.05
N GLU A 28 10.81 -3.38 5.14
CA GLU A 28 9.50 -4.01 5.28
C GLU A 28 8.44 -2.96 5.07
N VAL A 29 7.46 -3.28 4.24
CA VAL A 29 6.36 -2.35 3.95
C VAL A 29 5.12 -2.88 4.65
N THR A 30 4.45 -2.00 5.37
CA THR A 30 3.22 -2.34 6.07
C THR A 30 2.07 -1.55 5.46
N VAL A 31 1.01 -2.25 5.09
CA VAL A 31 -0.18 -1.64 4.53
C VAL A 31 -1.30 -1.78 5.54
N THR A 32 -1.95 -0.69 5.88
CA THR A 32 -3.09 -0.70 6.78
C THR A 32 -4.33 -0.39 5.96
N PHE A 33 -5.29 -1.31 6.00
CA PHE A 33 -6.52 -1.17 5.23
C PHE A 33 -7.57 -0.44 6.06
N PRO A 34 -8.61 0.07 5.39
CA PRO A 34 -9.61 0.87 6.09
C PRO A 34 -10.31 0.15 7.25
N ASP A 35 -10.40 -1.17 7.18
CA ASP A 35 -11.05 -1.93 8.25
C ASP A 35 -10.10 -2.29 9.39
N GLY A 36 -8.86 -1.79 9.34
CA GLY A 36 -7.88 -2.08 10.38
C GLY A 36 -7.02 -3.28 10.10
N THR A 37 -7.30 -4.04 9.06
CA THR A 37 -6.47 -5.17 8.68
C THR A 37 -5.14 -4.67 8.15
N THR A 38 -4.06 -5.37 8.47
CA THR A 38 -2.74 -5.01 7.96
C THR A 38 -2.16 -6.15 7.15
N ALA A 39 -1.31 -5.79 6.20
CA ALA A 39 -0.56 -6.75 5.41
C ALA A 39 0.85 -6.23 5.28
N MET A 40 1.81 -7.14 5.16
CA MET A 40 3.20 -6.75 5.14
C MET A 40 3.92 -7.46 4.01
N GLY A 41 4.94 -6.80 3.49
CA GLY A 41 5.79 -7.37 2.47
C GLY A 41 7.16 -6.74 2.57
N THR A 42 8.10 -7.24 1.79
CA THR A 42 9.45 -6.69 1.80
C THR A 42 9.77 -6.16 0.42
N THR A 43 10.65 -5.17 0.37
CA THR A 43 11.12 -4.64 -0.90
C THR A 43 12.28 -5.49 -1.38
N ASP A 44 12.48 -5.48 -2.69
CA ASP A 44 13.63 -6.17 -3.27
C ASP A 44 14.82 -5.21 -3.31
N GLU A 45 15.87 -5.63 -3.98
CA GLU A 45 17.09 -4.84 -4.04
C GLU A 45 16.91 -3.51 -4.73
N GLU A 46 15.88 -3.41 -5.53
CA GLU A 46 15.59 -2.16 -6.25
C GLU A 46 14.54 -1.33 -5.55
N GLY A 47 14.02 -1.82 -4.44
CA GLY A 47 13.04 -1.07 -3.69
C GLY A 47 11.60 -1.31 -4.11
N ASN A 48 11.37 -2.29 -4.96
CA ASN A 48 10.00 -2.59 -5.41
C ASN A 48 9.32 -3.52 -4.43
N TYR A 49 8.04 -3.31 -4.19
CA TYR A 49 7.28 -4.22 -3.35
C TYR A 49 5.95 -4.54 -4.00
N THR A 50 5.43 -5.70 -3.68
CA THR A 50 4.10 -6.14 -4.08
C THR A 50 3.51 -6.89 -2.91
N ILE A 51 2.34 -6.46 -2.46
CA ILE A 51 1.70 -7.03 -1.28
C ILE A 51 0.30 -7.49 -1.68
N ASP A 52 -0.01 -8.75 -1.38
CA ASP A 52 -1.33 -9.28 -1.68
C ASP A 52 -2.35 -8.67 -0.72
N ILE A 53 -3.51 -8.32 -1.25
CA ILE A 53 -4.60 -7.84 -0.44
C ILE A 53 -5.31 -9.07 0.12
N PRO A 54 -5.47 -9.16 1.45
CA PRO A 54 -6.14 -10.33 2.04
C PRO A 54 -7.55 -10.49 1.50
N GLU A 55 -8.00 -11.72 1.36
CA GLU A 55 -9.29 -11.98 0.77
C GLU A 55 -10.44 -11.42 1.58
N ASN A 56 -10.24 -11.26 2.87
CA ASN A 56 -11.31 -10.72 3.72
C ASN A 56 -11.36 -9.20 3.71
N VAL A 57 -10.47 -8.56 2.98
CA VAL A 57 -10.47 -7.10 2.85
C VAL A 57 -11.28 -6.73 1.62
N ASP A 58 -12.26 -5.87 1.81
CA ASP A 58 -13.13 -5.46 0.74
C ASP A 58 -12.88 -3.98 0.49
N LEU A 59 -12.26 -3.65 -0.62
CA LEU A 59 -11.91 -2.28 -0.92
C LEU A 59 -13.08 -1.57 -1.57
N VAL A 60 -13.41 -0.42 -1.03
CA VAL A 60 -14.51 0.39 -1.53
C VAL A 60 -13.93 1.73 -1.98
N GLY A 61 -14.39 2.22 -3.11
CA GLY A 61 -13.89 3.49 -3.62
C GLY A 61 -14.07 4.59 -2.61
N GLY A 62 -13.07 5.44 -2.49
CA GLY A 62 -13.08 6.54 -1.54
C GLY A 62 -12.44 6.22 -0.21
N GLU A 63 -12.16 4.96 0.08
CA GLU A 63 -11.52 4.60 1.33
C GLU A 63 -10.03 4.87 1.24
N GLU A 64 -9.41 5.02 2.40
CA GLU A 64 -8.00 5.38 2.48
C GLU A 64 -7.18 4.20 2.95
N ILE A 65 -6.07 3.97 2.27
CA ILE A 65 -5.11 2.94 2.64
C ILE A 65 -3.84 3.65 3.06
N THR A 66 -3.24 3.20 4.15
CA THR A 66 -2.02 3.80 4.69
C THR A 66 -0.86 2.83 4.52
N VAL A 67 0.27 3.33 4.05
CA VAL A 67 1.45 2.51 3.79
C VAL A 67 2.65 3.13 4.48
N THR A 68 3.40 2.30 5.20
CA THR A 68 4.64 2.74 5.84
C THR A 68 5.74 1.75 5.52
N SER A 69 6.97 2.19 5.68
CA SER A 69 8.14 1.38 5.46
C SER A 69 8.97 1.35 6.73
N THR A 70 9.50 0.19 7.09
CA THR A 70 10.32 0.02 8.27
C THR A 70 11.65 -0.58 7.85
N ASP A 71 12.76 0.06 8.25
CA ASP A 71 14.05 -0.50 7.90
C ASP A 71 14.44 -1.58 8.90
N LYS A 72 15.60 -2.20 8.68
CA LYS A 72 16.00 -3.34 9.49
C LYS A 72 16.33 -2.93 10.92
N ASP A 73 16.54 -1.65 11.15
CA ASP A 73 16.84 -1.15 12.50
C ASP A 73 15.57 -0.75 13.24
N GLY A 74 14.41 -0.91 12.63
CA GLY A 74 13.16 -0.61 13.28
C GLY A 74 12.69 0.83 13.09
N ASN A 75 13.37 1.61 12.26
CA ASN A 75 12.95 2.98 11.98
C ASN A 75 11.81 2.95 11.00
N ILE A 76 10.76 3.72 11.29
CA ILE A 76 9.54 3.72 10.50
C ILE A 76 9.45 5.01 9.71
N SER A 77 9.15 4.90 8.42
CA SER A 77 9.00 6.07 7.57
C SER A 77 7.70 6.81 7.88
N GLU A 78 7.58 7.99 7.29
CA GLU A 78 6.29 8.65 7.28
C GLU A 78 5.33 7.86 6.42
N SER A 79 4.05 7.98 6.71
CA SER A 79 3.06 7.20 5.99
C SER A 79 2.70 7.86 4.67
N THR A 80 2.34 7.01 3.72
CA THR A 80 1.77 7.44 2.46
C THR A 80 0.34 6.97 2.43
N LYS A 81 -0.57 7.85 2.03
CA LYS A 81 -1.98 7.51 1.98
C LYS A 81 -2.42 7.50 0.54
N VAL A 82 -3.24 6.52 0.20
CA VAL A 82 -3.76 6.39 -1.14
C VAL A 82 -5.26 6.15 -1.03
N ILE A 83 -6.01 6.81 -1.91
CA ILE A 83 -7.45 6.69 -1.91
C ILE A 83 -7.84 5.66 -2.95
N VAL A 84 -8.67 4.70 -2.55
CA VAL A 84 -9.14 3.65 -3.43
C VAL A 84 -10.06 4.24 -4.49
N ILE A 85 -9.83 3.86 -5.73
CA ILE A 85 -10.64 4.31 -6.84
C ILE A 85 -11.73 3.27 -7.09
N ASN A 86 -12.96 3.74 -7.21
CA ASN A 86 -14.08 2.84 -7.42
C ASN A 86 -14.09 2.38 -8.87
N LYS A 87 -13.61 1.16 -9.08
CA LYS A 87 -13.48 0.63 -10.43
C LYS A 87 -14.76 -0.01 -10.92
N GLU A 88 -15.65 -0.32 -9.99
CA GLU A 88 -16.91 -0.93 -10.37
C GLU A 88 -17.87 0.05 -10.98
N GLU A 89 -17.65 1.32 -10.77
CA GLU A 89 -18.54 2.31 -11.27
C GLU A 89 -18.46 2.35 -12.77
N THR A 90 -19.60 2.15 -13.42
CA THR A 90 -19.65 2.23 -14.85
C THR A 90 -19.68 3.67 -15.21
N PRO A 91 -18.88 4.03 -16.04
CA PRO A 91 -18.93 5.41 -16.41
C PRO A 91 -20.15 5.63 -17.19
N ASN A 92 -20.76 5.66 -17.30
CA ASN A 92 -21.70 5.86 -17.88
C ASN A 92 -21.89 6.38 -18.71
N THR A 93 -21.84 6.39 -19.07
CA THR A 93 -21.93 6.72 -19.70
C THR A 93 -22.54 7.22 -20.26
N GLY A 94 -22.70 7.42 -20.14
CA GLY A 94 -23.48 7.96 -20.68
C GLY A 94 -23.92 8.06 -21.35
#